data_920014d0d61c6125c0ada65c68d36a78
#
_entry.id   920014d0d61c6125c0ada65c68d36a78
#
_cell.length_a   1.000
_cell.length_b   1.000
_cell.length_c   1.000
_cell.angle_alpha   90.00
_cell.angle_beta   90.00
_cell.angle_gamma   90.00
#
_symmetry.space_group_name_H-M   'P 1'
#
loop_
_entity.id
_entity.type
_entity.pdbx_description
1 polymer ?
#
loop_
_entity_poly.entity_id
_entity_poly.type
_entity_poly.pdbx_seq_one_letter_code
_entity_poly.pdbx_strand_id
1 'polypeptide(L)'
;MPRHPYRRLRPAKSDLPEVGISEEGNIRSLHLGSDTIQSSMNLDHPAELVLSYSRAMMGWLLFAEKTPKHITQIGLGGGSFARWIDSYLPDTKQTAVDINPQVIAVDRSLFELPFEGENFEIVEADGAEYIKVFRHNTDAVLVDGFDGEQIIDALVEEPFFQDCRHALSPDGVFVTNWWSGDKRYQHFVERLLNVFEGRVLELPAESHGNMAVMAFQSSPKEQNLDKLKKRAEKLSGQYGLDFKRMLNDLKANNPNNGKHFYL
;
A
#
# COMPACT_ATOMS: atom_id res chain seq x y z
N MET A 1 4.90 -9.55 -27.04
CA MET A 1 5.01 -9.19 -25.62
C MET A 1 6.44 -9.46 -25.18
N PRO A 2 7.20 -8.50 -24.64
CA PRO A 2 8.53 -8.77 -24.10
C PRO A 2 8.37 -9.67 -22.87
N ARG A 3 9.12 -10.77 -22.83
CA ARG A 3 9.11 -11.70 -21.69
C ARG A 3 9.80 -11.02 -20.53
N HIS A 4 9.09 -10.78 -19.42
CA HIS A 4 9.64 -10.23 -18.19
C HIS A 4 10.83 -11.07 -17.70
N PRO A 5 11.98 -10.46 -17.36
CA PRO A 5 13.20 -11.17 -16.98
C PRO A 5 13.13 -11.89 -15.62
N TYR A 6 12.07 -11.67 -14.83
CA TYR A 6 11.93 -12.12 -13.43
C TYR A 6 11.43 -13.54 -13.20
N ARG A 7 11.25 -14.34 -14.23
CA ARG A 7 10.67 -15.68 -14.14
C ARG A 7 11.49 -16.72 -13.34
N ARG A 8 12.57 -16.36 -12.65
CA ARG A 8 13.56 -17.34 -12.13
C ARG A 8 13.85 -17.33 -10.61
N LEU A 9 13.25 -16.45 -9.80
CA LEU A 9 13.47 -16.45 -8.35
C LEU A 9 12.14 -16.78 -7.63
N ARG A 10 11.75 -18.05 -7.65
CA ARG A 10 10.60 -18.55 -6.89
C ARG A 10 11.11 -19.21 -5.60
N PRO A 11 10.56 -18.90 -4.42
CA PRO A 11 10.70 -19.78 -3.25
C PRO A 11 10.15 -21.16 -3.60
N ALA A 12 10.62 -22.18 -2.90
CA ALA A 12 10.05 -23.52 -3.06
C ALA A 12 8.56 -23.45 -2.70
N LYS A 13 7.68 -24.03 -3.52
CA LYS A 13 6.22 -24.03 -3.32
C LYS A 13 5.76 -24.52 -1.92
N SER A 14 6.63 -25.23 -1.19
CA SER A 14 6.39 -25.79 0.14
C SER A 14 6.41 -24.76 1.28
N ASP A 15 6.92 -23.54 1.04
CA ASP A 15 7.18 -22.58 2.11
C ASP A 15 6.19 -21.40 2.14
N LEU A 16 5.23 -21.38 1.20
CA LEU A 16 4.20 -20.34 1.17
C LEU A 16 2.98 -20.76 1.99
N PRO A 17 2.35 -19.83 2.75
CA PRO A 17 1.17 -20.13 3.53
C PRO A 17 0.00 -20.56 2.64
N GLU A 18 -0.81 -21.50 3.13
CA GLU A 18 -2.03 -21.94 2.47
C GLU A 18 -3.07 -20.82 2.45
N VAL A 19 -3.78 -20.68 1.32
CA VAL A 19 -4.81 -19.66 1.15
C VAL A 19 -6.16 -20.20 1.58
N GLY A 20 -6.77 -19.56 2.58
CA GLY A 20 -8.13 -19.81 3.02
C GLY A 20 -9.10 -18.68 2.63
N ILE A 21 -10.37 -19.03 2.45
CA ILE A 21 -11.44 -18.07 2.15
C ILE A 21 -12.58 -18.30 3.13
N SER A 22 -13.11 -17.19 3.66
CA SER A 22 -14.35 -17.22 4.46
C SER A 22 -15.35 -16.17 3.93
N GLU A 23 -16.63 -16.39 4.19
CA GLU A 23 -17.69 -15.43 3.92
C GLU A 23 -18.54 -15.26 5.18
N GLU A 24 -18.76 -14.02 5.57
CA GLU A 24 -19.67 -13.66 6.65
C GLU A 24 -20.56 -12.49 6.19
N GLY A 25 -21.85 -12.78 6.03
CA GLY A 25 -22.80 -11.84 5.41
C GLY A 25 -22.40 -11.53 3.97
N ASN A 26 -22.19 -10.26 3.67
CA ASN A 26 -21.73 -9.77 2.37
C ASN A 26 -20.21 -9.50 2.31
N ILE A 27 -19.44 -9.99 3.27
CA ILE A 27 -17.99 -9.83 3.33
C ILE A 27 -17.31 -11.16 3.01
N ARG A 28 -16.47 -11.15 1.99
CA ARG A 28 -15.54 -12.24 1.66
C ARG A 28 -14.15 -11.87 2.15
N SER A 29 -13.50 -12.77 2.87
CA SER A 29 -12.19 -12.55 3.46
C SER A 29 -11.17 -13.60 3.00
N LEU A 30 -9.93 -13.15 2.83
CA LEU A 30 -8.77 -13.97 2.51
C LEU A 30 -7.92 -14.16 3.76
N HIS A 31 -7.44 -15.39 3.94
CA HIS A 31 -6.59 -15.83 5.05
C HIS A 31 -5.31 -16.47 4.52
N LEU A 32 -4.20 -16.35 5.27
CA LEU A 32 -2.91 -16.95 4.92
C LEU A 32 -2.38 -17.76 6.09
N GLY A 33 -2.57 -19.07 6.04
CA GLY A 33 -2.03 -20.03 7.02
C GLY A 33 -2.60 -19.93 8.44
N SER A 34 -3.51 -18.99 8.72
CA SER A 34 -4.16 -18.78 10.02
C SER A 34 -5.57 -18.23 9.84
N ASP A 35 -6.33 -18.08 10.93
CA ASP A 35 -7.66 -17.45 10.91
C ASP A 35 -7.60 -15.91 10.82
N THR A 36 -6.41 -15.32 10.83
CA THR A 36 -6.24 -13.87 10.70
C THR A 36 -6.67 -13.40 9.32
N ILE A 37 -7.54 -12.38 9.29
CA ILE A 37 -7.99 -11.77 8.05
C ILE A 37 -6.87 -10.92 7.46
N GLN A 38 -6.44 -11.27 6.26
CA GLN A 38 -5.42 -10.53 5.51
C GLN A 38 -6.05 -9.48 4.60
N SER A 39 -7.17 -9.80 3.98
CA SER A 39 -7.90 -8.88 3.11
C SER A 39 -9.38 -9.20 3.13
N SER A 40 -10.22 -8.20 2.83
CA SER A 40 -11.67 -8.36 2.76
C SER A 40 -12.26 -7.59 1.59
N MET A 41 -13.33 -8.13 1.02
CA MET A 41 -14.11 -7.52 -0.05
C MET A 41 -15.59 -7.51 0.35
N ASN A 42 -16.23 -6.36 0.20
CA ASN A 42 -17.67 -6.25 0.26
C ASN A 42 -18.28 -6.68 -1.08
N LEU A 43 -19.07 -7.75 -1.08
CA LEU A 43 -19.66 -8.32 -2.30
C LEU A 43 -20.67 -7.38 -2.97
N ASP A 44 -21.33 -6.49 -2.20
CA ASP A 44 -22.25 -5.48 -2.75
C ASP A 44 -21.51 -4.25 -3.29
N HIS A 45 -20.30 -3.97 -2.75
CA HIS A 45 -19.46 -2.82 -3.08
C HIS A 45 -17.99 -3.22 -3.20
N PRO A 46 -17.58 -3.95 -4.26
CA PRO A 46 -16.25 -4.55 -4.37
C PRO A 46 -15.08 -3.57 -4.31
N ALA A 47 -15.30 -2.32 -4.73
CA ALA A 47 -14.29 -1.25 -4.66
C ALA A 47 -14.13 -0.63 -3.26
N GLU A 48 -14.96 -0.99 -2.28
CA GLU A 48 -14.84 -0.49 -0.92
C GLU A 48 -13.59 -1.02 -0.23
N LEU A 49 -12.82 -0.14 0.44
CA LEU A 49 -11.73 -0.53 1.31
C LEU A 49 -12.30 -0.94 2.69
N VAL A 50 -12.59 -2.22 2.87
CA VAL A 50 -13.27 -2.76 4.07
C VAL A 50 -12.41 -2.60 5.31
N LEU A 51 -11.12 -2.97 5.22
CA LEU A 51 -10.20 -2.93 6.37
C LEU A 51 -9.67 -1.52 6.61
N SER A 52 -9.59 -1.13 7.88
CA SER A 52 -9.21 0.23 8.27
C SER A 52 -7.79 0.61 7.84
N TYR A 53 -6.86 -0.34 7.84
CA TYR A 53 -5.50 -0.08 7.42
C TYR A 53 -5.41 0.26 5.92
N SER A 54 -6.20 -0.41 5.08
CA SER A 54 -6.20 -0.13 3.65
C SER A 54 -6.72 1.29 3.35
N ARG A 55 -7.70 1.77 4.12
CA ARG A 55 -8.13 3.16 4.07
C ARG A 55 -7.01 4.12 4.49
N ALA A 56 -6.33 3.84 5.61
CA ALA A 56 -5.22 4.66 6.09
C ALA A 56 -4.06 4.72 5.08
N MET A 57 -3.74 3.60 4.43
CA MET A 57 -2.73 3.57 3.38
C MET A 57 -3.02 4.52 2.22
N MET A 58 -4.28 4.88 1.95
CA MET A 58 -4.63 5.87 0.92
C MET A 58 -4.47 7.32 1.39
N GLY A 59 -4.09 7.56 2.64
CA GLY A 59 -3.87 8.89 3.22
C GLY A 59 -2.82 9.73 2.49
N TRP A 60 -1.87 9.11 1.77
CA TRP A 60 -0.87 9.81 0.96
C TRP A 60 -1.47 10.70 -0.13
N LEU A 61 -2.70 10.43 -0.58
CA LEU A 61 -3.41 11.27 -1.55
C LEU A 61 -3.62 12.71 -1.06
N LEU A 62 -3.55 12.96 0.24
CA LEU A 62 -3.53 14.32 0.79
C LEU A 62 -2.37 15.15 0.25
N PHE A 63 -1.27 14.51 -0.10
CA PHE A 63 -0.02 15.17 -0.52
C PHE A 63 0.22 15.06 -2.04
N ALA A 64 -0.52 14.22 -2.74
CA ALA A 64 -0.39 14.03 -4.19
C ALA A 64 -1.00 15.21 -4.95
N GLU A 65 -0.20 16.04 -5.62
CA GLU A 65 -0.69 17.19 -6.37
C GLU A 65 -1.46 16.83 -7.65
N LYS A 66 -1.13 15.68 -8.22
CA LYS A 66 -1.69 15.17 -9.47
C LYS A 66 -2.21 13.76 -9.26
N THR A 67 -3.11 13.34 -10.12
CA THR A 67 -3.47 11.91 -10.23
C THR A 67 -2.21 11.12 -10.58
N PRO A 68 -1.89 10.06 -9.84
CA PRO A 68 -0.73 9.21 -10.15
C PRO A 68 -0.90 8.57 -11.52
N LYS A 69 0.20 8.41 -12.25
CA LYS A 69 0.21 7.74 -13.55
C LYS A 69 0.46 6.24 -13.42
N HIS A 70 1.25 5.86 -12.42
CA HIS A 70 1.59 4.47 -12.15
C HIS A 70 1.69 4.22 -10.65
N ILE A 71 1.07 3.14 -10.20
CA ILE A 71 1.16 2.63 -8.82
C ILE A 71 1.66 1.19 -8.86
N THR A 72 2.71 0.90 -8.11
CA THR A 72 3.21 -0.46 -7.89
C THR A 72 2.73 -0.95 -6.52
N GLN A 73 2.09 -2.10 -6.48
CA GLN A 73 1.65 -2.77 -5.25
C GLN A 73 2.54 -3.98 -4.99
N ILE A 74 3.11 -4.09 -3.80
CA ILE A 74 3.83 -5.28 -3.34
C ILE A 74 2.97 -5.96 -2.27
N GLY A 75 2.47 -7.13 -2.61
CA GLY A 75 1.35 -7.82 -1.97
C GLY A 75 0.03 -7.47 -2.68
N LEU A 76 -0.62 -8.50 -3.26
CA LEU A 76 -1.94 -8.36 -3.89
C LEU A 76 -3.04 -8.49 -2.83
N GLY A 77 -2.85 -9.42 -1.87
CA GLY A 77 -3.88 -9.81 -0.91
C GLY A 77 -5.16 -10.17 -1.64
N GLY A 78 -6.33 -9.78 -1.15
CA GLY A 78 -7.60 -9.94 -1.88
C GLY A 78 -7.90 -8.79 -2.85
N GLY A 79 -6.90 -8.13 -3.43
CA GLY A 79 -7.04 -7.12 -4.49
C GLY A 79 -7.74 -5.82 -4.09
N SER A 80 -7.79 -5.48 -2.82
CA SER A 80 -8.52 -4.29 -2.32
C SER A 80 -8.04 -2.99 -2.97
N PHE A 81 -6.73 -2.77 -3.03
CA PHE A 81 -6.17 -1.58 -3.69
C PHE A 81 -6.40 -1.60 -5.19
N ALA A 82 -6.27 -2.77 -5.83
CA ALA A 82 -6.46 -2.89 -7.28
C ALA A 82 -7.88 -2.45 -7.68
N ARG A 83 -8.91 -2.95 -7.00
CA ARG A 83 -10.30 -2.56 -7.25
C ARG A 83 -10.58 -1.09 -6.94
N TRP A 84 -10.06 -0.60 -5.82
CA TRP A 84 -10.25 0.80 -5.43
C TRP A 84 -9.61 1.75 -6.44
N ILE A 85 -8.36 1.48 -6.85
CA ILE A 85 -7.64 2.31 -7.82
C ILE A 85 -8.34 2.28 -9.17
N ASP A 86 -8.75 1.12 -9.65
CA ASP A 86 -9.49 0.99 -10.91
C ASP A 86 -10.77 1.84 -10.92
N SER A 87 -11.51 1.82 -9.80
CA SER A 87 -12.78 2.54 -9.68
C SER A 87 -12.62 4.06 -9.53
N TYR A 88 -11.61 4.51 -8.78
CA TYR A 88 -11.48 5.92 -8.40
C TYR A 88 -10.35 6.66 -9.13
N LEU A 89 -9.41 5.94 -9.74
CA LEU A 89 -8.27 6.46 -10.48
C LEU A 89 -8.10 5.71 -11.82
N PRO A 90 -9.13 5.67 -12.69
CA PRO A 90 -9.19 4.74 -13.85
C PRO A 90 -8.10 4.97 -14.89
N ASP A 91 -7.48 6.16 -14.93
CA ASP A 91 -6.38 6.47 -15.84
C ASP A 91 -5.00 6.09 -15.25
N THR A 92 -4.96 5.53 -14.04
CA THR A 92 -3.72 5.13 -13.35
C THR A 92 -3.35 3.71 -13.74
N LYS A 93 -2.14 3.51 -14.25
CA LYS A 93 -1.58 2.18 -14.43
C LYS A 93 -1.27 1.54 -13.08
N GLN A 94 -1.52 0.25 -12.96
CA GLN A 94 -1.27 -0.52 -11.76
C GLN A 94 -0.48 -1.76 -12.07
N THR A 95 0.57 -2.02 -11.29
CA THR A 95 1.26 -3.31 -11.29
C THR A 95 1.18 -3.90 -9.89
N ALA A 96 0.48 -5.01 -9.74
CA ALA A 96 0.41 -5.77 -8.48
C ALA A 96 1.40 -6.94 -8.53
N VAL A 97 2.28 -7.01 -7.53
CA VAL A 97 3.31 -8.04 -7.43
C VAL A 97 2.99 -8.92 -6.24
N ASP A 98 2.82 -10.21 -6.45
CA ASP A 98 2.63 -11.17 -5.38
C ASP A 98 3.48 -12.42 -5.62
N ILE A 99 4.05 -12.95 -4.55
CA ILE A 99 4.91 -14.12 -4.58
C ILE A 99 4.10 -15.41 -4.55
N ASN A 100 2.87 -15.37 -4.03
CA ASN A 100 2.04 -16.55 -3.82
C ASN A 100 1.09 -16.79 -5.02
N PRO A 101 1.35 -17.80 -5.87
CA PRO A 101 0.50 -18.11 -7.00
C PRO A 101 -0.91 -18.57 -6.60
N GLN A 102 -1.11 -19.04 -5.35
CA GLN A 102 -2.45 -19.42 -4.86
C GLN A 102 -3.27 -18.16 -4.58
N VAL A 103 -2.67 -17.12 -3.98
CA VAL A 103 -3.31 -15.80 -3.81
C VAL A 103 -3.77 -15.28 -5.17
N ILE A 104 -2.86 -15.21 -6.13
CA ILE A 104 -3.17 -14.72 -7.50
C ILE A 104 -4.32 -15.51 -8.14
N ALA A 105 -4.31 -16.85 -8.02
CA ALA A 105 -5.35 -17.70 -8.59
C ALA A 105 -6.71 -17.52 -7.92
N VAL A 106 -6.73 -17.39 -6.60
CA VAL A 106 -7.94 -17.15 -5.82
C VAL A 106 -8.53 -15.78 -6.12
N ASP A 107 -7.68 -14.77 -6.17
CA ASP A 107 -8.10 -13.39 -6.45
C ASP A 107 -8.73 -13.24 -7.83
N ARG A 108 -8.12 -13.84 -8.85
CA ARG A 108 -8.68 -13.87 -10.21
C ARG A 108 -10.05 -14.57 -10.27
N SER A 109 -10.30 -15.51 -9.36
CA SER A 109 -11.52 -16.32 -9.38
C SER A 109 -12.62 -15.77 -8.49
N LEU A 110 -12.27 -15.13 -7.36
CA LEU A 110 -13.21 -14.85 -6.27
C LEU A 110 -13.23 -13.39 -5.83
N PHE A 111 -12.24 -12.57 -6.15
CA PHE A 111 -12.12 -11.20 -5.61
C PHE A 111 -12.35 -10.08 -6.64
N GLU A 112 -13.06 -10.36 -7.71
CA GLU A 112 -13.52 -9.36 -8.69
C GLU A 112 -12.44 -8.34 -9.09
N LEU A 113 -11.23 -8.85 -9.40
CA LEU A 113 -10.11 -8.00 -9.82
C LEU A 113 -10.44 -7.23 -11.10
N PRO A 114 -9.83 -6.05 -11.30
CA PRO A 114 -9.86 -5.39 -12.60
C PRO A 114 -9.38 -6.31 -13.71
N PHE A 115 -9.83 -6.03 -14.94
CA PHE A 115 -9.38 -6.78 -16.10
C PHE A 115 -7.88 -6.53 -16.36
N GLU A 116 -7.09 -7.60 -16.40
CA GLU A 116 -5.67 -7.49 -16.74
C GLU A 116 -5.49 -7.04 -18.20
N GLY A 117 -4.77 -5.94 -18.42
CA GLY A 117 -4.60 -5.33 -19.73
C GLY A 117 -3.65 -4.14 -19.70
N GLU A 118 -4.05 -3.03 -20.29
CA GLU A 118 -3.19 -1.84 -20.41
C GLU A 118 -2.96 -1.14 -19.07
N ASN A 119 -4.00 -1.08 -18.22
CA ASN A 119 -3.97 -0.31 -16.97
C ASN A 119 -3.79 -1.17 -15.72
N PHE A 120 -3.90 -2.49 -15.81
CA PHE A 120 -3.69 -3.38 -14.67
C PHE A 120 -2.96 -4.66 -15.09
N GLU A 121 -1.89 -5.00 -14.38
CA GLU A 121 -1.17 -6.26 -14.54
C GLU A 121 -0.83 -6.90 -13.18
N ILE A 122 -0.81 -8.23 -13.16
CA ILE A 122 -0.34 -9.01 -12.01
C ILE A 122 0.96 -9.70 -12.39
N VAL A 123 1.97 -9.54 -11.54
CA VAL A 123 3.29 -10.15 -11.68
C VAL A 123 3.52 -11.15 -10.56
N GLU A 124 3.64 -12.43 -10.87
CA GLU A 124 4.07 -13.47 -9.91
C GLU A 124 5.57 -13.38 -9.71
N ALA A 125 6.00 -12.71 -8.64
CA ALA A 125 7.41 -12.49 -8.30
C ALA A 125 7.60 -12.16 -6.82
N ASP A 126 8.83 -12.30 -6.32
CA ASP A 126 9.27 -11.70 -5.07
C ASP A 126 9.30 -10.17 -5.25
N GLY A 127 8.53 -9.46 -4.40
CA GLY A 127 8.38 -8.00 -4.48
C GLY A 127 9.69 -7.25 -4.22
N ALA A 128 10.54 -7.76 -3.32
CA ALA A 128 11.84 -7.16 -3.06
C ALA A 128 12.79 -7.31 -4.26
N GLU A 129 12.76 -8.45 -4.94
CA GLU A 129 13.55 -8.65 -6.16
C GLU A 129 12.96 -7.87 -7.35
N TYR A 130 11.64 -7.78 -7.42
CA TYR A 130 10.96 -7.07 -8.50
C TYR A 130 11.30 -5.58 -8.51
N ILE A 131 11.26 -4.91 -7.35
CA ILE A 131 11.45 -3.46 -7.27
C ILE A 131 12.89 -3.01 -7.60
N LYS A 132 13.90 -3.87 -7.42
CA LYS A 132 15.34 -3.56 -7.63
C LYS A 132 15.68 -3.01 -9.00
N VAL A 133 14.90 -3.33 -10.01
CA VAL A 133 15.24 -2.97 -11.41
C VAL A 133 14.55 -1.72 -11.90
N PHE A 134 13.60 -1.19 -11.13
CA PHE A 134 12.90 0.02 -11.53
C PHE A 134 13.67 1.28 -11.12
N ARG A 135 13.54 2.34 -11.91
CA ARG A 135 14.18 3.65 -11.65
C ARG A 135 13.21 4.73 -12.10
N HIS A 136 12.75 5.55 -11.15
CA HIS A 136 11.89 6.71 -11.39
C HIS A 136 10.64 6.41 -12.24
N ASN A 137 10.03 5.26 -12.01
CA ASN A 137 8.99 4.71 -12.89
C ASN A 137 7.59 4.66 -12.23
N THR A 138 7.49 4.80 -10.91
CA THR A 138 6.22 4.70 -10.20
C THR A 138 5.97 5.92 -9.31
N ASP A 139 4.73 6.39 -9.27
CA ASP A 139 4.35 7.55 -8.45
C ASP A 139 4.00 7.14 -7.02
N ALA A 140 3.61 5.89 -6.82
CA ALA A 140 3.46 5.32 -5.49
C ALA A 140 3.90 3.84 -5.46
N VAL A 141 4.57 3.44 -4.39
CA VAL A 141 4.83 2.05 -4.04
C VAL A 141 4.03 1.75 -2.79
N LEU A 142 3.00 0.89 -2.90
CA LEU A 142 2.18 0.44 -1.79
C LEU A 142 2.66 -0.94 -1.36
N VAL A 143 3.07 -1.11 -0.10
CA VAL A 143 3.60 -2.37 0.44
C VAL A 143 2.69 -2.87 1.55
N ASP A 144 2.07 -4.00 1.30
CA ASP A 144 1.26 -4.73 2.28
C ASP A 144 1.70 -6.20 2.28
N GLY A 145 2.85 -6.44 2.93
CA GLY A 145 3.58 -7.69 2.87
C GLY A 145 3.61 -8.42 4.22
N PHE A 146 2.59 -9.25 4.45
CA PHE A 146 2.51 -10.16 5.57
C PHE A 146 2.48 -11.62 5.10
N ASP A 147 3.08 -12.51 5.86
CA ASP A 147 3.05 -13.97 5.62
C ASP A 147 2.04 -14.70 6.51
N GLY A 148 0.95 -14.02 6.84
CA GLY A 148 -0.09 -14.50 7.73
C GLY A 148 -0.11 -13.75 9.07
N GLU A 149 0.93 -13.82 9.88
CA GLU A 149 0.99 -13.17 11.20
C GLU A 149 2.12 -12.15 11.33
N GLN A 150 3.15 -12.25 10.51
CA GLN A 150 4.35 -11.43 10.63
C GLN A 150 4.61 -10.64 9.34
N ILE A 151 5.22 -9.49 9.52
CA ILE A 151 5.78 -8.74 8.40
C ILE A 151 6.98 -9.49 7.82
N ILE A 152 7.07 -9.54 6.50
CA ILE A 152 8.18 -10.20 5.79
C ILE A 152 9.45 -9.39 6.01
N ASP A 153 10.48 -10.01 6.63
CA ASP A 153 11.72 -9.34 7.00
C ASP A 153 12.42 -8.63 5.83
N ALA A 154 12.41 -9.23 4.64
CA ALA A 154 12.99 -8.63 3.45
C ALA A 154 12.36 -7.27 3.06
N LEU A 155 11.10 -7.03 3.45
CA LEU A 155 10.34 -5.80 3.14
C LEU A 155 10.48 -4.70 4.20
N VAL A 156 11.30 -4.90 5.23
CA VAL A 156 11.60 -3.91 6.28
C VAL A 156 13.09 -3.62 6.42
N GLU A 157 13.89 -4.11 5.51
CA GLU A 157 15.33 -3.86 5.49
C GLU A 157 15.67 -2.59 4.69
N GLU A 158 16.74 -1.92 5.10
CA GLU A 158 17.20 -0.67 4.46
C GLU A 158 17.49 -0.82 2.96
N PRO A 159 18.10 -1.91 2.45
CA PRO A 159 18.27 -2.11 1.01
C PRO A 159 16.95 -2.09 0.21
N PHE A 160 15.90 -2.71 0.75
CA PHE A 160 14.58 -2.69 0.12
C PHE A 160 14.00 -1.27 0.06
N PHE A 161 14.12 -0.50 1.13
CA PHE A 161 13.67 0.90 1.14
C PHE A 161 14.46 1.76 0.14
N GLN A 162 15.78 1.52 -0.01
CA GLN A 162 16.61 2.19 -1.02
C GLN A 162 16.14 1.85 -2.43
N ASP A 163 15.85 0.58 -2.72
CA ASP A 163 15.34 0.15 -4.02
C ASP A 163 13.95 0.76 -4.31
N CYS A 164 13.04 0.78 -3.32
CA CYS A 164 11.76 1.47 -3.44
C CYS A 164 11.95 2.96 -3.72
N ARG A 165 12.85 3.64 -2.98
CA ARG A 165 13.17 5.05 -3.20
C ARG A 165 13.69 5.30 -4.62
N HIS A 166 14.55 4.43 -5.15
CA HIS A 166 15.05 4.52 -6.53
C HIS A 166 13.96 4.28 -7.59
N ALA A 167 12.95 3.46 -7.28
CA ALA A 167 11.85 3.19 -8.17
C ALA A 167 10.87 4.36 -8.27
N LEU A 168 10.76 5.19 -7.22
CA LEU A 168 9.84 6.31 -7.17
C LEU A 168 10.20 7.42 -8.16
N SER A 169 9.17 7.98 -8.80
CA SER A 169 9.26 9.27 -9.52
C SER A 169 9.65 10.41 -8.56
N PRO A 170 10.12 11.57 -9.06
CA PRO A 170 10.60 12.66 -8.20
C PRO A 170 9.62 13.15 -7.13
N ASP A 171 8.31 13.11 -7.41
CA ASP A 171 7.24 13.48 -6.48
C ASP A 171 6.55 12.24 -5.88
N GLY A 172 7.19 11.06 -5.98
CA GLY A 172 6.61 9.78 -5.59
C GLY A 172 6.61 9.52 -4.08
N VAL A 173 5.81 8.54 -3.67
CA VAL A 173 5.62 8.15 -2.27
C VAL A 173 5.72 6.64 -2.09
N PHE A 174 6.41 6.21 -1.04
CA PHE A 174 6.39 4.87 -0.49
C PHE A 174 5.35 4.82 0.63
N VAL A 175 4.50 3.80 0.65
CA VAL A 175 3.49 3.60 1.70
C VAL A 175 3.49 2.14 2.13
N THR A 176 3.56 1.91 3.42
CA THR A 176 3.53 0.55 3.97
C THR A 176 2.59 0.42 5.16
N ASN A 177 2.06 -0.78 5.36
CA ASN A 177 1.24 -1.13 6.52
C ASN A 177 2.10 -1.88 7.54
N TRP A 178 2.15 -1.40 8.79
CA TRP A 178 2.83 -2.07 9.89
C TRP A 178 1.94 -2.15 11.13
N TRP A 179 2.14 -3.17 11.93
CA TRP A 179 1.48 -3.26 13.24
C TRP A 179 2.33 -2.55 14.29
N SER A 180 1.77 -1.53 14.94
CA SER A 180 2.48 -0.72 15.95
C SER A 180 2.86 -1.49 17.21
N GLY A 181 2.25 -2.67 17.45
CA GLY A 181 2.60 -3.58 18.55
C GLY A 181 3.83 -4.46 18.28
N ASP A 182 4.41 -4.48 17.07
CA ASP A 182 5.67 -5.18 16.80
C ASP A 182 6.81 -4.48 17.56
N LYS A 183 7.57 -5.26 18.33
CA LYS A 183 8.72 -4.75 19.10
C LYS A 183 9.80 -4.10 18.22
N ARG A 184 9.84 -4.45 16.94
CA ARG A 184 10.79 -3.92 15.94
C ARG A 184 10.28 -2.65 15.24
N TYR A 185 9.02 -2.24 15.47
CA TYR A 185 8.38 -1.14 14.77
C TYR A 185 9.24 0.14 14.71
N GLN A 186 9.81 0.55 15.84
CA GLN A 186 10.65 1.74 15.90
C GLN A 186 11.91 1.61 15.04
N HIS A 187 12.51 0.42 14.96
CA HIS A 187 13.67 0.19 14.07
C HIS A 187 13.29 0.27 12.59
N PHE A 188 12.07 -0.17 12.23
CA PHE A 188 11.59 -0.03 10.86
C PHE A 188 11.41 1.44 10.49
N VAL A 189 10.80 2.23 11.39
CA VAL A 189 10.63 3.67 11.20
C VAL A 189 11.98 4.39 11.11
N GLU A 190 12.96 4.07 11.99
CA GLU A 190 14.30 4.65 11.97
C GLU A 190 15.02 4.37 10.63
N ARG A 191 14.98 3.14 10.11
CA ARG A 191 15.55 2.80 8.81
C ARG A 191 14.90 3.62 7.68
N LEU A 192 13.57 3.74 7.72
CA LEU A 192 12.84 4.49 6.72
C LEU A 192 13.17 6.00 6.77
N LEU A 193 13.27 6.58 7.98
CA LEU A 193 13.72 7.95 8.20
C LEU A 193 15.12 8.20 7.63
N ASN A 194 16.05 7.26 7.83
CA ASN A 194 17.40 7.35 7.28
C ASN A 194 17.38 7.34 5.74
N VAL A 195 16.68 6.39 5.13
CA VAL A 195 16.61 6.27 3.67
C VAL A 195 15.91 7.46 3.02
N PHE A 196 14.82 7.95 3.60
CA PHE A 196 14.03 9.04 3.06
C PHE A 196 14.36 10.42 3.67
N GLU A 197 15.50 10.52 4.39
CA GLU A 197 16.05 11.79 4.89
C GLU A 197 15.05 12.56 5.77
N GLY A 198 14.32 11.84 6.62
CA GLY A 198 13.34 12.40 7.56
C GLY A 198 11.96 12.68 6.96
N ARG A 199 11.75 12.48 5.66
CA ARG A 199 10.47 12.75 5.00
C ARG A 199 9.47 11.60 5.18
N VAL A 200 9.11 11.33 6.42
CA VAL A 200 8.22 10.23 6.82
C VAL A 200 7.07 10.75 7.67
N LEU A 201 5.87 10.23 7.41
CA LEU A 201 4.68 10.46 8.21
C LEU A 201 4.05 9.13 8.61
N GLU A 202 3.51 9.09 9.82
CA GLU A 202 2.81 7.95 10.39
C GLU A 202 1.32 8.28 10.55
N LEU A 203 0.45 7.44 9.99
CA LEU A 203 -1.01 7.57 10.07
C LEU A 203 -1.62 6.32 10.70
N PRO A 204 -2.16 6.41 11.93
CA PRO A 204 -2.83 5.27 12.54
C PRO A 204 -4.11 4.90 11.77
N ALA A 205 -4.31 3.60 11.59
CA ALA A 205 -5.60 3.07 11.14
C ALA A 205 -6.66 3.24 12.24
N GLU A 206 -7.93 3.21 11.86
CA GLU A 206 -9.07 3.39 12.79
C GLU A 206 -9.15 2.32 13.89
N SER A 207 -8.60 1.15 13.62
CA SER A 207 -8.69 -0.01 14.49
C SER A 207 -7.48 -0.92 14.34
N HIS A 208 -7.33 -1.86 15.29
CA HIS A 208 -6.38 -2.98 15.25
C HIS A 208 -4.89 -2.62 15.39
N GLY A 209 -4.54 -1.36 15.66
CA GLY A 209 -3.16 -0.95 15.90
C GLY A 209 -2.26 -0.93 14.65
N ASN A 210 -2.84 -1.02 13.47
CA ASN A 210 -2.10 -0.83 12.22
C ASN A 210 -1.73 0.64 12.02
N MET A 211 -0.59 0.83 11.38
CA MET A 211 -0.01 2.13 11.07
C MET A 211 0.33 2.17 9.57
N ALA A 212 -0.27 3.10 8.84
CA ALA A 212 0.20 3.42 7.50
C ALA A 212 1.38 4.38 7.61
N VAL A 213 2.56 3.95 7.18
CA VAL A 213 3.77 4.76 7.18
C VAL A 213 4.06 5.21 5.76
N MET A 214 4.17 6.53 5.57
CA MET A 214 4.37 7.16 4.26
C MET A 214 5.73 7.83 4.23
N ALA A 215 6.53 7.54 3.19
CA ALA A 215 7.84 8.16 3.00
C ALA A 215 7.94 8.80 1.61
N PHE A 216 8.36 10.04 1.52
CA PHE A 216 8.31 10.84 0.30
C PHE A 216 9.69 10.95 -0.35
N GLN A 217 9.75 10.74 -1.68
CA GLN A 217 10.97 10.90 -2.48
C GLN A 217 11.53 12.32 -2.37
N SER A 218 10.67 13.31 -2.45
CA SER A 218 10.96 14.72 -2.15
C SER A 218 9.90 15.29 -1.20
N SER A 219 10.22 16.36 -0.50
CA SER A 219 9.24 17.01 0.38
C SER A 219 8.00 17.41 -0.41
N PRO A 220 6.80 17.01 0.04
CA PRO A 220 5.56 17.42 -0.60
C PRO A 220 5.49 18.96 -0.68
N LYS A 221 5.05 19.50 -1.82
CA LYS A 221 4.96 20.95 -2.03
C LYS A 221 3.92 21.59 -1.12
N GLU A 222 2.85 20.86 -0.81
CA GLU A 222 1.84 21.34 0.10
C GLU A 222 1.95 20.66 1.46
N GLN A 223 2.38 21.42 2.44
CA GLN A 223 2.52 21.01 3.84
C GLN A 223 1.69 21.90 4.78
N ASN A 224 1.03 22.94 4.23
CA ASN A 224 0.22 23.86 5.01
C ASN A 224 -1.09 23.20 5.45
N LEU A 225 -1.33 23.13 6.75
CA LEU A 225 -2.46 22.43 7.34
C LEU A 225 -3.82 23.00 6.93
N ASP A 226 -3.94 24.33 6.73
CA ASP A 226 -5.20 24.94 6.30
C ASP A 226 -5.54 24.57 4.84
N LYS A 227 -4.52 24.49 3.99
CA LYS A 227 -4.70 24.05 2.60
C LYS A 227 -4.98 22.54 2.53
N LEU A 228 -4.26 21.74 3.33
CA LEU A 228 -4.51 20.31 3.44
C LEU A 228 -5.92 20.02 3.98
N LYS A 229 -6.45 20.84 4.89
CA LYS A 229 -7.83 20.74 5.37
C LYS A 229 -8.86 20.91 4.24
N LYS A 230 -8.68 21.95 3.41
CA LYS A 230 -9.56 22.16 2.23
C LYS A 230 -9.45 21.00 1.23
N ARG A 231 -8.23 20.49 1.05
CA ARG A 231 -7.98 19.32 0.21
C ARG A 231 -8.64 18.06 0.78
N ALA A 232 -8.53 17.81 2.08
CA ALA A 232 -9.17 16.69 2.76
C ALA A 232 -10.70 16.69 2.57
N GLU A 233 -11.36 17.86 2.67
CA GLU A 233 -12.79 18.00 2.40
C GLU A 233 -13.14 17.60 0.97
N LYS A 234 -12.35 18.07 -0.02
CA LYS A 234 -12.55 17.70 -1.42
C LYS A 234 -12.37 16.21 -1.66
N LEU A 235 -11.26 15.64 -1.16
CA LEU A 235 -10.94 14.23 -1.35
C LEU A 235 -11.94 13.31 -0.66
N SER A 236 -12.45 13.70 0.53
CA SER A 236 -13.50 12.93 1.21
C SER A 236 -14.77 12.82 0.37
N GLY A 237 -15.18 13.90 -0.28
CA GLY A 237 -16.33 13.89 -1.20
C GLY A 237 -16.05 13.11 -2.49
N GLN A 238 -14.81 13.10 -2.97
CA GLN A 238 -14.43 12.45 -4.22
C GLN A 238 -14.28 10.93 -4.07
N TYR A 239 -13.68 10.47 -2.97
CA TYR A 239 -13.24 9.09 -2.79
C TYR A 239 -14.01 8.31 -1.72
N GLY A 240 -14.91 8.96 -0.99
CA GLY A 240 -15.70 8.32 0.07
C GLY A 240 -14.89 7.91 1.30
N LEU A 241 -13.61 8.34 1.42
CA LEU A 241 -12.74 8.08 2.56
C LEU A 241 -12.71 9.31 3.50
N ASP A 242 -12.56 9.08 4.80
CA ASP A 242 -12.51 10.19 5.78
C ASP A 242 -11.12 10.84 5.86
N PHE A 243 -10.76 11.57 4.80
CA PHE A 243 -9.50 12.33 4.77
C PHE A 243 -9.43 13.44 5.83
N LYS A 244 -10.56 13.91 6.34
CA LYS A 244 -10.56 14.91 7.43
C LYS A 244 -10.06 14.29 8.72
N ARG A 245 -10.53 13.10 9.06
CA ARG A 245 -10.00 12.33 10.20
C ARG A 245 -8.53 12.00 9.98
N MET A 246 -8.16 11.46 8.81
CA MET A 246 -6.77 11.14 8.48
C MET A 246 -5.84 12.34 8.68
N LEU A 247 -6.24 13.54 8.27
CA LEU A 247 -5.43 14.76 8.47
C LEU A 247 -5.30 15.12 9.96
N ASN A 248 -6.36 14.95 10.75
CA ASN A 248 -6.30 15.19 12.19
C ASN A 248 -5.35 14.20 12.88
N ASP A 249 -5.42 12.93 12.49
CA ASP A 249 -4.55 11.88 13.04
C ASP A 249 -3.09 12.09 12.60
N LEU A 250 -2.84 12.44 11.33
CA LEU A 250 -1.52 12.84 10.87
C LEU A 250 -0.94 14.01 11.70
N LYS A 251 -1.76 15.04 11.94
CA LYS A 251 -1.33 16.19 12.76
C LYS A 251 -1.01 15.80 14.21
N ALA A 252 -1.75 14.87 14.78
CA ALA A 252 -1.54 14.42 16.15
C ALA A 252 -0.29 13.53 16.31
N ASN A 253 0.06 12.76 15.28
CA ASN A 253 1.10 11.74 15.35
C ASN A 253 2.45 12.15 14.72
N ASN A 254 2.52 13.31 14.06
CA ASN A 254 3.74 13.72 13.35
C ASN A 254 4.20 15.12 13.75
N PRO A 255 5.52 15.40 13.67
CA PRO A 255 6.07 16.71 13.96
C PRO A 255 5.47 17.80 13.07
N ASN A 256 4.96 18.85 13.71
CA ASN A 256 4.42 20.03 13.02
C ASN A 256 4.48 21.26 13.94
N ASN A 257 4.37 22.47 13.37
CA ASN A 257 4.33 23.72 14.12
C ASN A 257 2.92 24.30 14.27
N GLY A 258 1.88 23.49 14.06
CA GLY A 258 0.48 23.92 14.07
C GLY A 258 0.01 24.54 12.75
N LYS A 259 0.93 24.83 11.81
CA LYS A 259 0.63 25.38 10.48
C LYS A 259 1.20 24.52 9.35
N HIS A 260 2.32 23.86 9.54
CA HIS A 260 3.01 23.04 8.55
C HIS A 260 3.55 21.77 9.19
N PHE A 261 3.55 20.67 8.45
CA PHE A 261 4.36 19.50 8.77
C PHE A 261 5.85 19.80 8.59
N TYR A 262 6.70 19.06 9.27
CA TYR A 262 8.15 19.05 9.06
C TYR A 262 8.52 17.83 8.21
N LEU A 263 8.70 18.03 6.88
CA LEU A 263 9.02 16.98 5.89
C LEU A 263 10.17 17.42 4.98
#